data_ea158229eadb278646b632f04ba6074c
#
_entry.id   ea158229eadb278646b632f04ba6074c
#
_cell.length_a   1.000
_cell.length_b   1.000
_cell.length_c   1.000
_cell.angle_alpha   90.00
_cell.angle_beta   90.00
_cell.angle_gamma   90.00
#
_symmetry.space_group_name_H-M   'P 1'
#
loop_
_entity.id
_entity.type
_entity.pdbx_description
1 polymer ?
#
loop_
_entity_poly.entity_id
_entity_poly.type
_entity_poly.pdbx_seq_one_letter_code
_entity_poly.pdbx_strand_id
1 'polypeptide(L)'
;MAGTIHVDVVSAEESIFSGEARFVALPGEAGELGIYPAVDPLDSTSRQLDPLVVGEEHYNVARAVQQTLQRYKELRDIIAILGMDELAPEDKLAVARARKIQRFLSQPFHVAEVFTGSPGKYVPLSETIRGFKMIAAGECDHLPEQAFYMVGTIDEAFEKAKKV
;
A
#
# COMPACT_ATOMS: atom_id res chain seq x y z
N MET A 1 -13.12 18.52 -5.76
CA MET A 1 -14.42 17.78 -5.77
C MET A 1 -14.05 16.31 -5.67
N ALA A 2 -14.59 15.59 -4.70
CA ALA A 2 -14.40 14.14 -4.64
C ALA A 2 -15.14 13.51 -5.84
N GLY A 3 -14.40 12.83 -6.69
CA GLY A 3 -15.00 12.08 -7.79
C GLY A 3 -15.85 10.92 -7.27
N THR A 4 -16.79 10.48 -8.07
CA THR A 4 -17.55 9.23 -7.86
C THR A 4 -17.25 8.28 -9.00
N ILE A 5 -17.37 6.98 -8.73
CA ILE A 5 -17.32 5.93 -9.74
C ILE A 5 -18.70 5.30 -9.88
N HIS A 6 -19.08 5.00 -11.09
CA HIS A 6 -20.27 4.17 -11.33
C HIS A 6 -19.90 2.71 -11.09
N VAL A 7 -20.68 2.03 -10.25
CA VAL A 7 -20.41 0.65 -9.84
C VAL A 7 -21.60 -0.21 -10.22
N ASP A 8 -21.36 -1.23 -11.04
CA ASP A 8 -22.32 -2.27 -11.36
C ASP A 8 -21.84 -3.58 -10.73
N VAL A 9 -22.63 -4.10 -9.80
CA VAL A 9 -22.41 -5.42 -9.21
C VAL A 9 -23.40 -6.38 -9.88
N VAL A 10 -22.86 -7.30 -10.64
CA VAL A 10 -23.66 -8.28 -11.40
C VAL A 10 -23.33 -9.70 -10.95
N SER A 11 -24.35 -10.55 -10.87
CA SER A 11 -24.18 -11.99 -10.81
C SER A 11 -24.28 -12.59 -12.22
N ALA A 12 -24.13 -13.91 -12.33
CA ALA A 12 -24.34 -14.61 -13.60
C ALA A 12 -25.78 -14.52 -14.12
N GLU A 13 -26.73 -14.14 -13.27
CA GLU A 13 -28.17 -14.19 -13.57
C GLU A 13 -28.82 -12.79 -13.54
N GLU A 14 -28.32 -11.86 -12.72
CA GLU A 14 -28.93 -10.55 -12.54
C GLU A 14 -27.97 -9.45 -12.12
N SER A 15 -28.38 -8.20 -12.33
CA SER A 15 -27.70 -7.03 -11.75
C SER A 15 -28.14 -6.87 -10.29
N ILE A 16 -27.20 -6.97 -9.36
CA ILE A 16 -27.46 -6.88 -7.92
C ILE A 16 -27.51 -5.42 -7.46
N PHE A 17 -26.65 -4.59 -8.03
CA PHE A 17 -26.53 -3.17 -7.68
C PHE A 17 -25.97 -2.37 -8.86
N SER A 18 -26.52 -1.19 -9.07
CA SER A 18 -25.96 -0.20 -9.99
C SER A 18 -26.09 1.18 -9.35
N GLY A 19 -25.01 1.93 -9.26
CA GLY A 19 -25.04 3.25 -8.64
C GLY A 19 -23.68 3.91 -8.52
N GLU A 20 -23.69 5.14 -8.01
CA GLU A 20 -22.49 5.94 -7.78
C GLU A 20 -21.91 5.69 -6.39
N ALA A 21 -20.61 5.43 -6.32
CA ALA A 21 -19.89 5.25 -5.07
C ALA A 21 -18.64 6.14 -5.00
N ARG A 22 -18.26 6.54 -3.79
CA ARG A 22 -17.00 7.24 -3.54
C ARG A 22 -15.86 6.29 -3.24
N PHE A 23 -16.20 5.09 -2.83
CA PHE A 23 -15.25 4.05 -2.46
C PHE A 23 -15.95 2.69 -2.58
N VAL A 24 -15.24 1.71 -3.09
CA VAL A 24 -15.69 0.32 -3.16
C VAL A 24 -14.63 -0.56 -2.52
N ALA A 25 -15.01 -1.34 -1.52
CA ALA A 25 -14.17 -2.38 -0.94
C ALA A 25 -14.60 -3.73 -1.49
N LEU A 26 -13.68 -4.48 -2.04
CA LEU A 26 -13.91 -5.83 -2.54
C LEU A 26 -13.08 -6.83 -1.75
N PRO A 27 -13.62 -8.02 -1.41
CA PRO A 27 -12.83 -9.09 -0.86
C PRO A 27 -11.83 -9.59 -1.92
N GLY A 28 -10.55 -9.59 -1.58
CA GLY A 28 -9.49 -10.13 -2.43
C GLY A 28 -8.79 -11.30 -1.76
N GLU A 29 -8.05 -12.10 -2.49
CA GLU A 29 -7.27 -13.22 -1.93
C GLU A 29 -6.25 -12.78 -0.88
N ALA A 30 -5.82 -11.52 -0.93
CA ALA A 30 -4.83 -10.94 -0.03
C ALA A 30 -5.42 -9.92 0.98
N GLY A 31 -6.75 -9.86 1.16
CA GLY A 31 -7.45 -8.88 1.98
C GLY A 31 -8.39 -7.99 1.15
N GLU A 32 -8.89 -6.92 1.75
CA GLU A 32 -9.76 -5.98 1.02
C GLU A 32 -8.98 -5.20 -0.05
N LEU A 33 -9.54 -5.18 -1.26
CA LEU A 33 -9.13 -4.28 -2.32
C LEU A 33 -10.03 -3.04 -2.29
N GLY A 34 -9.48 -1.91 -1.90
CA GLY A 34 -10.18 -0.62 -1.96
C GLY A 34 -10.04 0.01 -3.35
N ILE A 35 -11.18 0.34 -3.97
CA ILE A 35 -11.21 1.04 -5.26
C ILE A 35 -11.70 2.47 -5.03
N TYR A 36 -10.85 3.43 -5.35
CA TYR A 36 -11.18 4.86 -5.33
C TYR A 36 -11.42 5.38 -6.75
N PRO A 37 -12.31 6.36 -6.93
CA PRO A 37 -12.58 6.90 -8.26
C PRO A 37 -11.35 7.60 -8.84
N ALA A 38 -10.93 7.14 -10.00
CA ALA A 38 -10.05 7.81 -10.96
C ALA A 38 -8.72 8.40 -10.44
N VAL A 39 -8.36 8.20 -9.18
CA VAL A 39 -7.10 8.72 -8.62
C VAL A 39 -6.24 7.53 -8.23
N ASP A 40 -5.19 7.31 -8.98
CA ASP A 40 -4.09 6.47 -8.51
C ASP A 40 -3.56 7.10 -7.21
N PRO A 41 -3.55 6.39 -6.06
CA PRO A 41 -3.02 6.93 -4.81
C PRO A 41 -1.61 7.50 -4.93
N LEU A 42 -0.88 7.09 -5.96
CA LEU A 42 0.46 7.58 -6.29
C LEU A 42 0.45 8.95 -6.97
N ASP A 43 -0.65 9.31 -7.63
CA ASP A 43 -0.78 10.58 -8.36
C ASP A 43 -1.38 11.69 -7.49
N SER A 44 -1.99 11.35 -6.34
CA SER A 44 -2.57 12.33 -5.44
C SER A 44 -1.51 12.98 -4.56
N THR A 45 -1.23 14.24 -4.81
CA THR A 45 -0.49 15.09 -3.87
C THR A 45 -1.48 15.80 -2.95
N SER A 46 -1.43 15.48 -1.66
CA SER A 46 -2.16 16.24 -0.65
C SER A 46 -1.55 17.64 -0.53
N ARG A 47 -2.38 18.67 -0.52
CA ARG A 47 -1.93 20.04 -0.21
C ARG A 47 -1.42 20.18 1.23
N GLN A 48 -1.77 19.24 2.11
CA GLN A 48 -1.28 19.18 3.49
C GLN A 48 0.13 18.59 3.58
N LEU A 49 0.62 17.95 2.53
CA LEU A 49 1.97 17.39 2.50
C LEU A 49 2.98 18.52 2.17
N ASP A 50 3.19 19.37 3.15
CA ASP A 50 4.14 20.48 3.12
C ASP A 50 5.01 20.42 4.39
N PRO A 51 6.34 20.62 4.30
CA PRO A 51 7.24 20.55 5.46
C PRO A 51 6.83 21.46 6.61
N LEU A 52 6.23 22.62 6.29
CA LEU A 52 5.75 23.58 7.29
C LEU A 52 4.49 23.12 8.03
N VAL A 53 3.74 22.17 7.43
CA VAL A 53 2.50 21.64 8.00
C VAL A 53 2.74 20.32 8.74
N VAL A 54 3.41 19.38 8.10
CA VAL A 54 3.58 18.01 8.63
C VAL A 54 4.95 17.78 9.28
N GLY A 55 5.88 18.73 9.13
CA GLY A 55 7.27 18.59 9.54
C GLY A 55 8.15 17.91 8.48
N GLU A 56 9.45 18.21 8.54
CA GLU A 56 10.41 17.74 7.52
C GLU A 56 10.53 16.22 7.47
N GLU A 57 10.53 15.54 8.61
CA GLU A 57 10.69 14.08 8.64
C GLU A 57 9.53 13.39 7.95
N HIS A 58 8.30 13.73 8.29
CA HIS A 58 7.10 13.17 7.67
C HIS A 58 7.10 13.46 6.16
N TYR A 59 7.37 14.70 5.78
CA TYR A 59 7.43 15.10 4.38
C TYR A 59 8.47 14.27 3.59
N ASN A 60 9.69 14.17 4.10
CA ASN A 60 10.77 13.46 3.42
C ASN A 60 10.47 11.95 3.28
N VAL A 61 9.92 11.33 4.33
CA VAL A 61 9.53 9.92 4.28
C VAL A 61 8.41 9.69 3.26
N ALA A 62 7.38 10.54 3.26
CA ALA A 62 6.28 10.43 2.30
C ALA A 62 6.78 10.59 0.85
N ARG A 63 7.70 11.53 0.60
CA ARG A 63 8.31 11.71 -0.72
C ARG A 63 9.15 10.50 -1.15
N ALA A 64 9.93 9.93 -0.25
CA ALA A 64 10.72 8.72 -0.53
C ALA A 64 9.81 7.53 -0.89
N VAL A 65 8.71 7.34 -0.16
CA VAL A 65 7.71 6.32 -0.46
C VAL A 65 7.09 6.54 -1.85
N GLN A 66 6.66 7.77 -2.14
CA GLN A 66 6.10 8.11 -3.46
C GLN A 66 7.08 7.83 -4.59
N GLN A 67 8.35 8.23 -4.45
CA GLN A 67 9.39 7.98 -5.45
C GLN A 67 9.61 6.48 -5.69
N THR A 68 9.68 5.69 -4.61
CA THR A 68 9.86 4.24 -4.72
C THR A 68 8.68 3.57 -5.44
N LEU A 69 7.45 3.96 -5.10
CA LEU A 69 6.25 3.43 -5.76
C LEU A 69 6.13 3.90 -7.21
N GLN A 70 6.50 5.15 -7.51
CA GLN A 70 6.53 5.66 -8.88
C GLN A 70 7.55 4.90 -9.74
N ARG A 71 8.75 4.66 -9.21
CA ARG A 71 9.76 3.85 -9.91
C ARG A 71 9.25 2.44 -10.18
N TYR A 72 8.57 1.83 -9.24
CA TYR A 72 7.96 0.51 -9.44
C TYR A 72 6.89 0.53 -10.54
N LYS A 73 6.05 1.58 -10.58
CA LYS A 73 5.04 1.75 -11.64
C LYS A 73 5.68 1.79 -13.02
N GLU A 74 6.79 2.53 -13.18
CA GLU A 74 7.54 2.60 -14.43
C GLU A 74 8.17 1.26 -14.85
N LEU A 75 8.68 0.51 -13.86
CA LEU A 75 9.31 -0.78 -14.11
C LEU A 75 8.30 -1.92 -14.36
N ARG A 76 7.04 -1.76 -13.96
CA ARG A 76 6.02 -2.82 -14.05
C ARG A 76 5.82 -3.32 -15.48
N ASP A 77 5.81 -2.42 -16.45
CA ASP A 77 5.61 -2.78 -17.86
C ASP A 77 6.85 -3.51 -18.41
N ILE A 78 8.04 -3.11 -17.99
CA ILE A 78 9.29 -3.79 -18.32
C ILE A 78 9.31 -5.21 -17.75
N ILE A 79 8.90 -5.34 -16.47
CA ILE A 79 8.82 -6.64 -15.79
C ILE A 79 7.81 -7.56 -16.47
N ALA A 80 6.68 -7.05 -16.94
CA ALA A 80 5.67 -7.83 -17.64
C ALA A 80 6.15 -8.37 -18.99
N ILE A 81 7.05 -7.68 -19.66
CA ILE A 81 7.56 -8.05 -20.99
C ILE A 81 8.83 -8.91 -20.88
N LEU A 82 9.80 -8.49 -20.07
CA LEU A 82 11.14 -9.05 -20.01
C LEU A 82 11.38 -9.95 -18.78
N GLY A 83 10.53 -9.84 -17.76
CA GLY A 83 10.71 -10.53 -16.49
C GLY A 83 11.60 -9.77 -15.50
N MET A 84 11.63 -10.24 -14.26
CA MET A 84 12.42 -9.64 -13.17
C MET A 84 13.92 -9.81 -13.36
N ASP A 85 14.36 -10.84 -14.05
CA ASP A 85 15.77 -11.21 -14.15
C ASP A 85 16.58 -10.22 -14.99
N GLU A 86 15.95 -9.57 -15.95
CA GLU A 86 16.56 -8.58 -16.83
C GLU A 86 16.74 -7.19 -16.20
N LEU A 87 16.18 -6.97 -15.00
CA LEU A 87 16.32 -5.71 -14.30
C LEU A 87 17.74 -5.52 -13.73
N ALA A 88 18.22 -4.28 -13.74
CA ALA A 88 19.43 -3.89 -13.02
C ALA A 88 19.28 -4.17 -11.51
N PRO A 89 20.37 -4.46 -10.79
CA PRO A 89 20.31 -4.74 -9.35
C PRO A 89 19.64 -3.65 -8.53
N GLU A 90 19.81 -2.38 -8.90
CA GLU A 90 19.17 -1.23 -8.26
C GLU A 90 17.66 -1.23 -8.46
N ASP A 91 17.19 -1.57 -9.66
CA ASP A 91 15.77 -1.68 -9.97
C ASP A 91 15.12 -2.89 -9.28
N LYS A 92 15.84 -4.00 -9.15
CA LYS A 92 15.39 -5.15 -8.35
C LYS A 92 15.17 -4.78 -6.88
N LEU A 93 16.07 -3.98 -6.30
CA LEU A 93 15.92 -3.45 -4.94
C LEU A 93 14.72 -2.50 -4.84
N ALA A 94 14.56 -1.59 -5.79
CA ALA A 94 13.42 -0.67 -5.82
C ALA A 94 12.09 -1.43 -5.87
N VAL A 95 11.99 -2.46 -6.71
CA VAL A 95 10.80 -3.33 -6.79
C VAL A 95 10.56 -4.07 -5.49
N ALA A 96 11.59 -4.64 -4.88
CA ALA A 96 11.48 -5.36 -3.61
C ALA A 96 10.97 -4.44 -2.47
N ARG A 97 11.53 -3.22 -2.37
CA ARG A 97 11.09 -2.22 -1.39
C ARG A 97 9.67 -1.74 -1.67
N ALA A 98 9.33 -1.47 -2.93
CA ALA A 98 7.98 -1.06 -3.32
C ALA A 98 6.92 -2.10 -2.94
N ARG A 99 7.18 -3.38 -3.15
CA ARG A 99 6.29 -4.47 -2.74
C ARG A 99 6.11 -4.53 -1.22
N LYS A 100 7.20 -4.36 -0.45
CA LYS A 100 7.12 -4.28 1.02
C LYS A 100 6.30 -3.08 1.47
N ILE A 101 6.48 -1.91 0.84
CA ILE A 101 5.68 -0.71 1.09
C ILE A 101 4.19 -0.98 0.81
N GLN A 102 3.86 -1.58 -0.33
CA GLN A 102 2.47 -1.92 -0.66
C GLN A 102 1.85 -2.88 0.36
N ARG A 103 2.61 -3.89 0.81
CA ARG A 103 2.16 -4.81 1.85
C ARG A 103 1.98 -4.10 3.20
N PHE A 104 2.89 -3.21 3.56
CA PHE A 104 2.82 -2.46 4.80
C PHE A 104 1.68 -1.44 4.84
N LEU A 105 1.20 -0.99 3.68
CA LEU A 105 -0.02 -0.17 3.56
C LEU A 105 -1.31 -0.93 3.87
N SER A 106 -1.29 -2.27 3.89
CA SER A 106 -2.44 -3.12 4.20
C SER A 106 -2.65 -3.33 5.71
N GLN A 107 -2.67 -2.26 6.49
CA GLN A 107 -2.91 -2.35 7.94
C GLN A 107 -4.34 -2.81 8.22
N PRO A 108 -4.56 -3.73 9.19
CA PRO A 108 -5.89 -4.14 9.57
C PRO A 108 -6.62 -3.00 10.29
N PHE A 109 -7.83 -2.69 9.88
CA PHE A 109 -8.65 -1.64 10.48
C PHE A 109 -9.93 -2.21 11.08
N HIS A 110 -10.45 -1.53 12.11
CA HIS A 110 -11.54 -2.04 12.93
C HIS A 110 -12.83 -2.33 12.17
N VAL A 111 -13.17 -1.52 11.16
CA VAL A 111 -14.39 -1.72 10.36
C VAL A 111 -14.35 -3.01 9.55
N ALA A 112 -13.18 -3.47 9.16
CA ALA A 112 -12.99 -4.67 8.36
C ALA A 112 -12.87 -5.96 9.19
N GLU A 113 -12.84 -5.91 10.51
CA GLU A 113 -12.64 -7.08 11.37
C GLU A 113 -13.61 -8.22 11.07
N VAL A 114 -14.87 -7.89 10.82
CA VAL A 114 -15.92 -8.87 10.53
C VAL A 114 -15.66 -9.61 9.22
N PHE A 115 -15.01 -8.97 8.26
CA PHE A 115 -14.74 -9.53 6.93
C PHE A 115 -13.40 -10.22 6.85
N THR A 116 -12.38 -9.66 7.50
CA THR A 116 -11.00 -10.18 7.42
C THR A 116 -10.70 -11.23 8.48
N GLY A 117 -11.52 -11.30 9.54
CA GLY A 117 -11.25 -12.13 10.71
C GLY A 117 -10.02 -11.70 11.52
N SER A 118 -9.44 -10.55 11.19
CA SER A 118 -8.27 -9.99 11.87
C SER A 118 -8.68 -8.77 12.69
N PRO A 119 -8.28 -8.67 13.97
CA PRO A 119 -8.58 -7.50 14.78
C PRO A 119 -7.93 -6.25 14.21
N GLY A 120 -8.67 -5.15 14.17
CA GLY A 120 -8.15 -3.86 13.74
C GLY A 120 -7.05 -3.36 14.68
N LYS A 121 -6.16 -2.54 14.14
CA LYS A 121 -5.03 -1.99 14.88
C LYS A 121 -4.97 -0.49 14.72
N TYR A 122 -4.82 0.19 15.84
CA TYR A 122 -4.50 1.60 15.86
C TYR A 122 -2.98 1.77 15.85
N VAL A 123 -2.47 2.46 14.86
CA VAL A 123 -1.02 2.76 14.73
C VAL A 123 -0.82 4.25 14.87
N PRO A 124 -0.06 4.73 15.86
CA PRO A 124 0.30 6.14 15.97
C PRO A 124 1.05 6.62 14.72
N LEU A 125 0.84 7.88 14.34
CA LEU A 125 1.49 8.48 13.17
C LEU A 125 3.02 8.37 13.21
N SER A 126 3.62 8.58 14.39
CA SER A 126 5.06 8.43 14.60
C SER A 126 5.58 7.03 14.23
N GLU A 127 4.83 5.99 14.60
CA GLU A 127 5.18 4.60 14.27
C GLU A 127 5.00 4.31 12.77
N THR A 128 3.99 4.91 12.16
CA THR A 128 3.81 4.83 10.70
C THR A 128 5.00 5.46 9.97
N ILE A 129 5.39 6.68 10.35
CA ILE A 129 6.54 7.38 9.76
C ILE A 129 7.83 6.58 9.97
N ARG A 130 8.06 6.07 11.19
CA ARG A 130 9.20 5.23 11.52
C ARG A 130 9.27 3.99 10.62
N GLY A 131 8.16 3.28 10.49
CA GLY A 131 8.10 2.06 9.68
C GLY A 131 8.41 2.31 8.20
N PHE A 132 7.79 3.31 7.59
CA PHE A 132 8.07 3.65 6.19
C PHE A 132 9.49 4.18 5.99
N LYS A 133 10.04 4.93 6.94
CA LYS A 133 11.42 5.40 6.92
C LYS A 133 12.40 4.22 6.88
N MET A 134 12.23 3.22 7.74
CA MET A 134 13.07 2.02 7.78
C MET A 134 12.99 1.21 6.49
N ILE A 135 11.78 1.05 5.91
CA ILE A 135 11.61 0.34 4.64
C ILE A 135 12.29 1.10 3.50
N ALA A 136 12.08 2.40 3.41
CA ALA A 136 12.67 3.24 2.36
C ALA A 136 14.20 3.32 2.47
N ALA A 137 14.75 3.39 3.68
CA ALA A 137 16.19 3.36 3.94
C ALA A 137 16.85 2.00 3.63
N GLY A 138 16.05 0.93 3.51
CA GLY A 138 16.56 -0.41 3.23
C GLY A 138 16.94 -1.25 4.46
N GLU A 139 16.68 -0.77 5.66
CA GLU A 139 16.94 -1.50 6.89
C GLU A 139 16.18 -2.84 6.97
N CYS A 140 15.08 -2.90 6.24
CA CYS A 140 14.20 -4.07 6.16
C CYS A 140 14.44 -4.95 4.92
N ASP A 141 15.52 -4.72 4.14
CA ASP A 141 15.73 -5.43 2.87
C ASP A 141 15.90 -6.94 3.05
N HIS A 142 16.42 -7.37 4.19
CA HIS A 142 16.63 -8.77 4.56
C HIS A 142 15.34 -9.52 4.96
N LEU A 143 14.22 -8.81 5.20
CA LEU A 143 12.97 -9.43 5.63
C LEU A 143 12.14 -9.90 4.42
N PRO A 144 11.39 -11.02 4.56
CA PRO A 144 10.49 -11.48 3.51
C PRO A 144 9.31 -10.53 3.33
N GLU A 145 8.84 -10.37 2.11
CA GLU A 145 7.71 -9.50 1.75
C GLU A 145 6.43 -9.81 2.55
N GLN A 146 6.17 -11.10 2.82
CA GLN A 146 4.98 -11.55 3.53
C GLN A 146 4.91 -11.08 5.00
N ALA A 147 6.05 -10.73 5.59
CA ALA A 147 6.10 -10.23 6.96
C ALA A 147 5.38 -8.87 7.11
N PHE A 148 5.31 -8.08 6.04
CA PHE A 148 4.71 -6.75 6.05
C PHE A 148 3.19 -6.74 5.83
N TYR A 149 2.61 -7.89 5.51
CA TYR A 149 1.18 -7.97 5.22
C TYR A 149 0.34 -8.03 6.49
N MET A 150 -0.71 -7.20 6.61
CA MET A 150 -1.66 -7.19 7.73
C MET A 150 -0.97 -7.04 9.10
N VAL A 151 -0.03 -6.13 9.19
CA VAL A 151 0.65 -5.74 10.44
C VAL A 151 0.33 -4.29 10.79
N GLY A 152 0.43 -3.93 12.06
CA GLY A 152 0.27 -2.56 12.51
C GLY A 152 1.58 -1.80 12.46
N THR A 153 2.49 -2.08 13.38
CA THR A 153 3.79 -1.43 13.46
C THR A 153 4.87 -2.22 12.74
N ILE A 154 6.01 -1.57 12.49
CA ILE A 154 7.17 -2.23 11.88
C ILE A 154 7.73 -3.34 12.78
N ASP A 155 7.62 -3.20 14.09
CA ASP A 155 8.09 -4.22 15.04
C ASP A 155 7.31 -5.53 14.91
N GLU A 156 6.00 -5.44 14.60
CA GLU A 156 5.20 -6.62 14.29
C GLU A 156 5.65 -7.33 13.01
N ALA A 157 6.14 -6.58 12.02
CA ALA A 157 6.71 -7.18 10.82
C ALA A 157 7.99 -7.95 11.15
N PHE A 158 8.85 -7.44 12.04
CA PHE A 158 10.02 -8.15 12.52
C PHE A 158 9.65 -9.44 13.28
N GLU A 159 8.64 -9.37 14.15
CA GLU A 159 8.17 -10.57 14.89
C GLU A 159 7.53 -11.60 13.95
N LYS A 160 6.79 -11.14 12.95
CA LYS A 160 6.18 -12.02 11.96
C LYS A 160 7.23 -12.68 11.05
N ALA A 161 8.28 -11.95 10.69
CA ALA A 161 9.39 -12.48 9.90
C ALA A 161 10.13 -13.64 10.58
N LYS A 162 10.12 -13.72 11.92
CA LYS A 162 10.69 -14.86 12.67
C LYS A 162 9.86 -16.13 12.56
N LYS A 163 8.61 -16.03 12.08
CA LYS A 163 7.64 -17.14 12.00
C LYS A 163 7.37 -17.60 10.59
N VAL A 164 7.84 -16.85 9.60
CA VAL A 164 7.75 -17.13 8.17
C VAL A 164 9.04 -17.73 7.65
#